data_2e7a3a7ff4819d30e7601e00db5b1131
#
_entry.id   2e7a3a7ff4819d30e7601e00db5b1131
#
_cell.length_a   1.000
_cell.length_b   1.000
_cell.length_c   1.000
_cell.angle_alpha   90.00
_cell.angle_beta   90.00
_cell.angle_gamma   90.00
#
_symmetry.space_group_name_H-M   'P 1'
#
loop_
_entity.id
_entity.type
_entity.pdbx_description
1 polymer ?
#
loop_
_entity_poly.entity_id
_entity_poly.type
_entity_poly.pdbx_seq_one_letter_code
_entity_poly.pdbx_strand_id
1 'polypeptide(L)'
;MAVAYLVTFILGAASGAIHPACYAYIGALLPLVFAFIYLYTCTLIRGFGAAIALNGFILVLFLIAGEADPGYIIATVVITALAELLRKAFGYDTKKGVRWSFIPFAFSFFAYISHWWTDTEGSLAAAVEEMPAGYDQLMIPVIDNILMLIVVLVLTIPVAILAMRLAERSLKKPAATLK
;
A
#
# COMPACT_ATOMS: atom_id res chain seq x y z
N MET A 1 -4.12 -10.93 -10.54
CA MET A 1 -3.26 -10.08 -9.68
C MET A 1 -4.09 -9.11 -8.84
N ALA A 2 -5.07 -8.40 -9.41
CA ALA A 2 -5.90 -7.46 -8.63
C ALA A 2 -6.60 -8.12 -7.43
N VAL A 3 -7.17 -9.32 -7.59
CA VAL A 3 -7.78 -10.08 -6.48
C VAL A 3 -6.75 -10.45 -5.39
N ALA A 4 -5.54 -10.88 -5.77
CA ALA A 4 -4.48 -11.19 -4.81
C ALA A 4 -4.04 -9.92 -4.06
N TYR A 5 -4.00 -8.78 -4.74
CA TYR A 5 -3.72 -7.48 -4.14
C TYR A 5 -4.82 -7.09 -3.14
N LEU A 6 -6.09 -7.21 -3.54
CA LEU A 6 -7.24 -6.96 -2.66
C LEU A 6 -7.20 -7.83 -1.41
N VAL A 7 -6.99 -9.15 -1.57
CA VAL A 7 -6.91 -10.09 -0.43
C VAL A 7 -5.79 -9.68 0.53
N THR A 8 -4.61 -9.32 0.00
CA THR A 8 -3.49 -8.89 0.84
C THR A 8 -3.82 -7.57 1.56
N PHE A 9 -4.51 -6.67 0.88
CA PHE A 9 -4.95 -5.39 1.43
C PHE A 9 -5.96 -5.59 2.58
N ILE A 10 -6.96 -6.45 2.36
CA ILE A 10 -7.96 -6.82 3.38
C ILE A 10 -7.30 -7.50 4.58
N LEU A 11 -6.34 -8.40 4.36
CA LEU A 11 -5.60 -9.03 5.47
C LEU A 11 -4.78 -8.01 6.26
N GLY A 12 -4.23 -7.00 5.58
CA GLY A 12 -3.60 -5.85 6.26
C GLY A 12 -4.59 -5.09 7.12
N ALA A 13 -5.77 -4.76 6.59
CA ALA A 13 -6.83 -4.08 7.34
C ALA A 13 -7.34 -4.94 8.50
N ALA A 14 -7.56 -6.23 8.29
CA ALA A 14 -8.01 -7.17 9.31
C ALA A 14 -7.02 -7.33 10.48
N SER A 15 -5.75 -6.93 10.34
CA SER A 15 -4.79 -6.91 11.45
C SER A 15 -5.21 -5.99 12.60
N GLY A 16 -6.10 -5.02 12.32
CA GLY A 16 -6.73 -4.16 13.31
C GLY A 16 -7.56 -4.93 14.34
N ALA A 17 -8.12 -6.08 13.97
CA ALA A 17 -8.84 -6.94 14.90
C ALA A 17 -7.93 -7.54 16.00
N ILE A 18 -6.62 -7.59 15.77
CA ILE A 18 -5.64 -8.05 16.76
C ILE A 18 -5.30 -6.90 17.71
N HIS A 19 -4.89 -5.77 17.15
CA HIS A 19 -4.53 -4.56 17.90
C HIS A 19 -4.40 -3.36 16.95
N PRO A 20 -4.81 -2.14 17.35
CA PRO A 20 -4.67 -0.93 16.52
C PRO A 20 -3.23 -0.67 16.00
N ALA A 21 -2.21 -0.95 16.81
CA ALA A 21 -0.82 -0.81 16.38
C ALA A 21 -0.45 -1.79 15.23
N CYS A 22 -1.05 -2.99 15.19
CA CYS A 22 -0.86 -3.90 14.08
C CYS A 22 -1.41 -3.28 12.80
N TYR A 23 -2.63 -2.75 12.85
CA TYR A 23 -3.26 -2.06 11.73
C TYR A 23 -2.44 -0.86 11.23
N ALA A 24 -2.01 0.00 12.14
CA ALA A 24 -1.27 1.22 11.80
C ALA A 24 0.12 0.92 11.19
N TYR A 25 0.78 -0.16 11.59
CA TYR A 25 2.18 -0.40 11.24
C TYR A 25 2.43 -1.58 10.28
N ILE A 26 1.43 -2.44 10.03
CA ILE A 26 1.54 -3.57 9.10
C ILE A 26 1.93 -3.13 7.68
N GLY A 27 1.58 -1.88 7.32
CA GLY A 27 1.92 -1.30 6.03
C GLY A 27 3.40 -1.37 5.68
N ALA A 28 4.30 -1.39 6.66
CA ALA A 28 5.73 -1.57 6.43
C ALA A 28 6.11 -3.00 6.00
N LEU A 29 5.30 -4.00 6.32
CA LEU A 29 5.54 -5.41 5.98
C LEU A 29 4.81 -5.86 4.72
N LEU A 30 3.67 -5.23 4.39
CA LEU A 30 2.89 -5.57 3.19
C LEU A 30 3.69 -5.52 1.88
N PRO A 31 4.71 -4.65 1.72
CA PRO A 31 5.58 -4.68 0.55
C PRO A 31 6.23 -6.03 0.29
N LEU A 32 6.43 -6.89 1.31
CA LEU A 32 6.96 -8.25 1.13
C LEU A 32 6.06 -9.11 0.22
N VAL A 33 4.75 -8.88 0.24
CA VAL A 33 3.77 -9.57 -0.62
C VAL A 33 3.48 -8.74 -1.87
N PHE A 34 3.29 -7.43 -1.71
CA PHE A 34 2.99 -6.53 -2.82
C PHE A 34 4.04 -6.58 -3.93
N ALA A 35 5.33 -6.79 -3.60
CA ALA A 35 6.39 -6.87 -4.59
C ALA A 35 6.18 -8.01 -5.60
N PHE A 36 5.70 -9.16 -5.18
CA PHE A 36 5.40 -10.29 -6.05
C PHE A 36 4.23 -9.97 -7.00
N ILE A 37 3.18 -9.37 -6.45
CA ILE A 37 1.98 -9.00 -7.20
C ILE A 37 2.33 -7.90 -8.21
N TYR A 38 3.06 -6.86 -7.77
CA TYR A 38 3.45 -5.74 -8.59
C TYR A 38 4.40 -6.17 -9.72
N LEU A 39 5.46 -6.92 -9.40
CA LEU A 39 6.39 -7.43 -10.40
C LEU A 39 5.65 -8.25 -11.47
N TYR A 40 4.79 -9.18 -11.06
CA TYR A 40 4.04 -9.99 -12.00
C TYR A 40 3.11 -9.14 -12.86
N THR A 41 2.41 -8.17 -12.26
CA THR A 41 1.55 -7.22 -13.00
C THR A 41 2.35 -6.42 -14.02
N CYS A 42 3.57 -5.98 -13.67
CA CYS A 42 4.46 -5.28 -14.58
C CYS A 42 4.92 -6.15 -15.77
N THR A 43 5.01 -7.46 -15.60
CA THR A 43 5.33 -8.37 -16.72
C THR A 43 4.15 -8.58 -17.67
N LEU A 44 2.92 -8.44 -17.17
CA LEU A 44 1.70 -8.49 -17.98
C LEU A 44 1.43 -7.14 -18.68
N ILE A 45 1.59 -6.03 -17.93
CA ILE A 45 1.39 -4.66 -18.43
C ILE A 45 2.77 -4.03 -18.62
N ARG A 46 3.38 -4.27 -19.77
CA ARG A 46 4.74 -3.80 -20.11
C ARG A 46 4.82 -2.30 -20.40
N GLY A 47 3.70 -1.62 -20.52
CA GLY A 47 3.56 -0.18 -20.71
C GLY A 47 3.06 0.53 -19.47
N PHE A 48 2.45 1.67 -19.70
CA PHE A 48 1.74 2.46 -18.70
C PHE A 48 0.54 1.69 -18.11
N GLY A 49 0.30 1.83 -16.81
CA GLY A 49 -0.95 1.39 -16.18
C GLY A 49 -0.84 0.24 -15.18
N ALA A 50 0.34 -0.30 -14.85
CA ALA A 50 0.44 -1.40 -13.89
C ALA A 50 0.05 -0.99 -12.45
N ALA A 51 0.51 0.18 -11.98
CA ALA A 51 0.12 0.72 -10.70
C ALA A 51 -1.35 1.15 -10.70
N ILE A 52 -1.82 1.71 -11.82
CA ILE A 52 -3.22 2.09 -12.01
C ILE A 52 -4.14 0.85 -11.93
N ALA A 53 -3.76 -0.25 -12.55
CA ALA A 53 -4.56 -1.47 -12.54
C ALA A 53 -4.74 -2.06 -11.13
N LEU A 54 -3.74 -1.91 -10.26
CA LEU A 54 -3.80 -2.40 -8.88
C LEU A 54 -4.48 -1.40 -7.95
N ASN A 55 -3.94 -0.19 -7.83
CA ASN A 55 -4.50 0.83 -6.94
C ASN A 55 -5.85 1.34 -7.41
N GLY A 56 -6.04 1.51 -8.73
CA GLY A 56 -7.34 1.91 -9.29
C GLY A 56 -8.43 0.88 -9.04
N PHE A 57 -8.10 -0.41 -9.09
CA PHE A 57 -9.04 -1.47 -8.76
C PHE A 57 -9.51 -1.36 -7.29
N ILE A 58 -8.59 -1.20 -6.33
CA ILE A 58 -8.94 -1.03 -4.92
C ILE A 58 -9.71 0.27 -4.72
N LEU A 59 -9.26 1.38 -5.31
CA LEU A 59 -9.92 2.67 -5.18
C LEU A 59 -11.37 2.63 -5.67
N VAL A 60 -11.63 2.00 -6.82
CA VAL A 60 -13.00 1.86 -7.35
C VAL A 60 -13.86 1.03 -6.41
N LEU A 61 -13.34 -0.07 -5.87
CA LEU A 61 -14.09 -0.89 -4.90
C LEU A 61 -14.44 -0.09 -3.63
N PHE A 62 -13.49 0.69 -3.11
CA PHE A 62 -13.71 1.49 -1.90
C PHE A 62 -14.63 2.68 -2.14
N LEU A 63 -14.60 3.28 -3.34
CA LEU A 63 -15.60 4.28 -3.75
C LEU A 63 -17.02 3.69 -3.78
N ILE A 64 -17.16 2.48 -4.31
CA ILE A 64 -18.47 1.79 -4.36
C ILE A 64 -18.94 1.40 -2.96
N ALA A 65 -18.01 0.99 -2.09
CA ALA A 65 -18.32 0.62 -0.70
C ALA A 65 -18.56 1.83 0.23
N GLY A 66 -18.25 3.06 -0.21
CA GLY A 66 -18.34 4.26 0.64
C GLY A 66 -17.16 4.44 1.60
N GLU A 67 -16.09 3.67 1.43
CA GLU A 67 -14.90 3.63 2.30
C GLU A 67 -13.77 4.57 1.83
N ALA A 68 -13.96 5.29 0.74
CA ALA A 68 -12.93 6.14 0.16
C ALA A 68 -13.10 7.59 0.61
N ASP A 69 -12.39 7.99 1.65
CA ASP A 69 -12.28 9.38 2.06
C ASP A 69 -11.42 10.23 1.09
N PRO A 70 -11.56 11.56 1.08
CA PRO A 70 -10.79 12.42 0.17
C PRO A 70 -9.26 12.30 0.34
N GLY A 71 -8.77 12.08 1.56
CA GLY A 71 -7.35 11.91 1.87
C GLY A 71 -6.80 10.64 1.20
N TYR A 72 -7.52 9.53 1.35
CA TYR A 72 -7.19 8.27 0.68
C TYR A 72 -7.18 8.40 -0.85
N ILE A 73 -8.19 9.06 -1.42
CA ILE A 73 -8.26 9.28 -2.88
C ILE A 73 -7.04 10.04 -3.37
N ILE A 74 -6.73 11.18 -2.73
CA ILE A 74 -5.60 12.04 -3.11
C ILE A 74 -4.28 11.28 -2.96
N ALA A 75 -4.05 10.64 -1.81
CA ALA A 75 -2.82 9.90 -1.53
C ALA A 75 -2.63 8.75 -2.52
N THR A 76 -3.69 7.98 -2.82
CA THR A 76 -3.65 6.88 -3.78
C THR A 76 -3.33 7.37 -5.20
N VAL A 77 -3.94 8.48 -5.62
CA VAL A 77 -3.67 9.09 -6.93
C VAL A 77 -2.21 9.55 -7.01
N VAL A 78 -1.71 10.24 -5.99
CA VAL A 78 -0.31 10.72 -5.94
C VAL A 78 0.67 9.54 -5.98
N ILE A 79 0.49 8.53 -5.14
CA ILE A 79 1.33 7.32 -5.11
C ILE A 79 1.34 6.62 -6.46
N THR A 80 0.16 6.45 -7.06
CA THR A 80 0.00 5.80 -8.36
C THR A 80 0.68 6.59 -9.47
N ALA A 81 0.49 7.92 -9.50
CA ALA A 81 1.13 8.79 -10.47
C ALA A 81 2.66 8.77 -10.33
N LEU A 82 3.20 8.83 -9.11
CA LEU A 82 4.64 8.72 -8.85
C LEU A 82 5.20 7.38 -9.31
N ALA A 83 4.49 6.28 -9.05
CA ALA A 83 4.89 4.96 -9.51
C ALA A 83 4.97 4.89 -11.04
N GLU A 84 3.93 5.36 -11.74
CA GLU A 84 3.91 5.35 -13.21
C GLU A 84 4.95 6.32 -13.81
N LEU A 85 5.17 7.49 -13.22
CA LEU A 85 6.20 8.44 -13.66
C LEU A 85 7.61 7.88 -13.50
N LEU A 86 7.93 7.25 -12.37
CA LEU A 86 9.22 6.59 -12.16
C LEU A 86 9.41 5.42 -13.13
N ARG A 87 8.35 4.63 -13.36
CA ARG A 87 8.41 3.54 -14.32
C ARG A 87 8.64 4.06 -15.74
N LYS A 88 8.01 5.17 -16.11
CA LYS A 88 8.27 5.85 -17.40
C LYS A 88 9.71 6.34 -17.49
N ALA A 89 10.21 7.02 -16.45
CA ALA A 89 11.54 7.62 -16.45
C ALA A 89 12.67 6.59 -16.54
N PHE A 90 12.50 5.41 -15.90
CA PHE A 90 13.51 4.35 -15.91
C PHE A 90 13.21 3.20 -16.88
N GLY A 91 12.14 3.32 -17.66
CA GLY A 91 11.71 2.36 -18.67
C GLY A 91 10.64 1.39 -18.18
N TYR A 92 9.48 1.38 -18.84
CA TYR A 92 8.33 0.56 -18.48
C TYR A 92 8.62 -0.94 -18.44
N ASP A 93 9.46 -1.43 -19.36
CA ASP A 93 9.79 -2.84 -19.56
C ASP A 93 11.22 -3.15 -19.08
N THR A 94 11.66 -2.48 -18.01
CA THR A 94 13.00 -2.67 -17.44
C THR A 94 12.91 -3.04 -15.97
N LYS A 95 13.85 -3.86 -15.49
CA LYS A 95 13.97 -4.15 -14.04
C LYS A 95 14.18 -2.88 -13.22
N LYS A 96 14.93 -1.91 -13.77
CA LYS A 96 15.18 -0.63 -13.10
C LYS A 96 13.87 0.15 -12.93
N GLY A 97 13.05 0.24 -13.98
CA GLY A 97 11.76 0.91 -13.92
C GLY A 97 10.82 0.27 -12.89
N VAL A 98 10.73 -1.06 -12.87
CA VAL A 98 9.91 -1.79 -11.90
C VAL A 98 10.39 -1.57 -10.46
N ARG A 99 11.72 -1.62 -10.21
CA ARG A 99 12.27 -1.41 -8.86
C ARG A 99 11.99 -0.01 -8.33
N TRP A 100 12.25 1.02 -9.13
CA TRP A 100 12.05 2.40 -8.70
C TRP A 100 10.57 2.76 -8.53
N SER A 101 9.70 2.26 -9.41
CA SER A 101 8.26 2.50 -9.33
C SER A 101 7.60 1.76 -8.16
N PHE A 102 8.17 0.66 -7.73
CA PHE A 102 7.67 -0.08 -6.58
C PHE A 102 7.85 0.67 -5.26
N ILE A 103 8.86 1.55 -5.14
CA ILE A 103 9.10 2.30 -3.89
C ILE A 103 7.88 3.14 -3.50
N PRO A 104 7.36 4.07 -4.31
CA PRO A 104 6.12 4.77 -3.96
C PRO A 104 4.92 3.81 -3.86
N PHE A 105 4.80 2.81 -4.74
CA PHE A 105 3.70 1.85 -4.68
C PHE A 105 3.62 1.09 -3.35
N ALA A 106 4.74 0.84 -2.69
CA ALA A 106 4.81 0.17 -1.39
C ALA A 106 4.06 0.93 -0.27
N PHE A 107 3.78 2.23 -0.46
CA PHE A 107 3.03 3.05 0.48
C PHE A 107 1.52 3.02 0.27
N SER A 108 1.00 2.23 -0.67
CA SER A 108 -0.44 2.24 -1.00
C SER A 108 -1.35 1.89 0.19
N PHE A 109 -0.90 1.05 1.12
CA PHE A 109 -1.67 0.76 2.33
C PHE A 109 -1.68 1.94 3.30
N PHE A 110 -0.58 2.70 3.39
CA PHE A 110 -0.56 3.90 4.22
C PHE A 110 -1.48 5.01 3.68
N ALA A 111 -1.71 5.07 2.37
CA ALA A 111 -2.73 5.95 1.81
C ALA A 111 -4.11 5.66 2.40
N TYR A 112 -4.48 4.37 2.50
CA TYR A 112 -5.77 3.95 3.04
C TYR A 112 -5.92 4.31 4.52
N ILE A 113 -4.93 4.03 5.34
CA ILE A 113 -5.00 4.29 6.78
C ILE A 113 -4.67 5.75 7.16
N SER A 114 -4.39 6.61 6.19
CA SER A 114 -3.97 8.00 6.45
C SER A 114 -5.04 8.82 7.18
N HIS A 115 -6.33 8.46 7.05
CA HIS A 115 -7.44 9.12 7.74
C HIS A 115 -7.25 9.21 9.26
N TRP A 116 -6.57 8.27 9.90
CA TRP A 116 -6.27 8.32 11.33
C TRP A 116 -5.46 9.55 11.75
N TRP A 117 -4.69 10.15 10.82
CA TRP A 117 -3.87 11.35 11.05
C TRP A 117 -4.38 12.58 10.30
N THR A 118 -5.18 12.41 9.25
CA THR A 118 -5.72 13.52 8.46
C THR A 118 -7.13 13.94 8.90
N ASP A 119 -7.88 13.03 9.49
CA ASP A 119 -9.21 13.22 10.07
C ASP A 119 -9.36 12.38 11.35
N THR A 120 -8.56 12.72 12.37
CA THR A 120 -8.49 11.96 13.62
C THR A 120 -9.84 11.92 14.35
N GLU A 121 -10.55 13.06 14.43
CA GLU A 121 -11.84 13.13 15.15
C GLU A 121 -12.90 12.26 14.46
N GLY A 122 -13.05 12.38 13.14
CA GLY A 122 -13.98 11.57 12.38
C GLY A 122 -13.65 10.08 12.45
N SER A 123 -12.37 9.73 12.37
CA SER A 123 -11.91 8.34 12.46
C SER A 123 -12.14 7.71 13.83
N LEU A 124 -11.93 8.46 14.93
CA LEU A 124 -12.23 7.97 16.28
C LEU A 124 -13.74 7.84 16.51
N ALA A 125 -14.55 8.78 15.98
CA ALA A 125 -16.00 8.68 16.07
C ALA A 125 -16.53 7.43 15.34
N ALA A 126 -16.06 7.18 14.11
CA ALA A 126 -16.41 5.97 13.36
C ALA A 126 -15.95 4.69 14.10
N ALA A 127 -14.78 4.70 14.72
CA ALA A 127 -14.29 3.56 15.48
C ALA A 127 -15.17 3.22 16.70
N VAL A 128 -15.77 4.21 17.36
CA VAL A 128 -16.73 3.97 18.47
C VAL A 128 -17.98 3.27 17.97
N GLU A 129 -18.42 3.55 16.73
CA GLU A 129 -19.64 2.97 16.16
C GLU A 129 -19.40 1.58 15.54
N GLU A 130 -18.27 1.38 14.91
CA GLU A 130 -18.02 0.22 14.03
C GLU A 130 -17.09 -0.84 14.63
N MET A 131 -16.24 -0.44 15.62
CA MET A 131 -15.23 -1.32 16.19
C MET A 131 -15.64 -1.82 17.58
N PRO A 132 -15.00 -2.88 18.10
CA PRO A 132 -15.24 -3.32 19.47
C PRO A 132 -15.03 -2.21 20.50
N ALA A 133 -15.81 -2.23 21.57
CA ALA A 133 -15.76 -1.22 22.64
C ALA A 133 -14.32 -1.02 23.16
N GLY A 134 -13.89 0.25 23.23
CA GLY A 134 -12.56 0.63 23.69
C GLY A 134 -11.47 0.60 22.62
N TYR A 135 -11.80 0.28 21.37
CA TYR A 135 -10.83 0.32 20.27
C TYR A 135 -10.28 1.73 20.02
N ASP A 136 -11.14 2.74 20.09
CA ASP A 136 -10.79 4.16 20.02
C ASP A 136 -9.73 4.54 21.05
N GLN A 137 -9.90 4.09 22.31
CA GLN A 137 -8.95 4.37 23.41
C GLN A 137 -7.59 3.70 23.19
N LEU A 138 -7.56 2.51 22.58
CA LEU A 138 -6.34 1.82 22.21
C LEU A 138 -5.66 2.46 20.98
N MET A 139 -6.42 3.14 20.10
CA MET A 139 -5.90 3.79 18.92
C MET A 139 -5.27 5.15 19.21
N ILE A 140 -5.76 5.91 20.18
CA ILE A 140 -5.22 7.23 20.57
C ILE A 140 -3.69 7.20 20.77
N PRO A 141 -3.09 6.34 21.60
CA PRO A 141 -1.63 6.31 21.76
C PRO A 141 -0.88 5.89 20.51
N VAL A 142 -1.52 5.22 19.56
CA VAL A 142 -0.94 4.87 18.26
C VAL A 142 -0.89 6.11 17.35
N ILE A 143 -1.97 6.89 17.32
CA ILE A 143 -2.06 8.15 16.55
C ILE A 143 -1.06 9.17 17.10
N ASP A 144 -0.98 9.30 18.42
CA ASP A 144 -0.10 10.28 19.08
C ASP A 144 1.40 9.93 18.92
N ASN A 145 1.72 8.68 18.60
CA ASN A 145 3.10 8.25 18.41
C ASN A 145 3.63 8.57 17.00
N ILE A 146 3.70 9.85 16.69
CA ILE A 146 4.21 10.35 15.38
C ILE A 146 5.63 9.87 15.10
N LEU A 147 6.48 9.73 16.13
CA LEU A 147 7.83 9.22 15.93
C LEU A 147 7.82 7.80 15.38
N MET A 148 6.97 6.93 15.92
CA MET A 148 6.83 5.55 15.44
C MET A 148 6.27 5.51 14.00
N LEU A 149 5.30 6.36 13.69
CA LEU A 149 4.80 6.50 12.32
C LEU A 149 5.94 6.85 11.35
N ILE A 150 6.76 7.86 11.68
CA ILE A 150 7.91 8.25 10.85
C ILE A 150 8.89 7.09 10.69
N VAL A 151 9.22 6.39 11.78
CA VAL A 151 10.12 5.23 11.74
C VAL A 151 9.57 4.15 10.80
N VAL A 152 8.28 3.83 10.90
CA VAL A 152 7.61 2.82 10.07
C VAL A 152 7.60 3.23 8.59
N LEU A 153 7.28 4.50 8.29
CA LEU A 153 7.34 5.01 6.93
C LEU A 153 8.76 4.94 6.34
N VAL A 154 9.78 5.33 7.12
CA VAL A 154 11.18 5.25 6.68
C VAL A 154 11.61 3.79 6.47
N LEU A 155 11.23 2.87 7.36
CA LEU A 155 11.53 1.44 7.24
C LEU A 155 10.84 0.79 6.04
N THR A 156 9.71 1.31 5.60
CA THR A 156 9.02 0.80 4.40
C THR A 156 9.92 0.85 3.15
N ILE A 157 10.81 1.84 3.04
CA ILE A 157 11.70 1.98 1.87
C ILE A 157 12.68 0.80 1.75
N PRO A 158 13.53 0.49 2.75
CA PRO A 158 14.43 -0.66 2.67
C PRO A 158 13.68 -1.99 2.57
N VAL A 159 12.51 -2.12 3.22
CA VAL A 159 11.66 -3.31 3.08
C VAL A 159 11.17 -3.46 1.65
N ALA A 160 10.70 -2.39 1.00
CA ALA A 160 10.28 -2.42 -0.40
C ALA A 160 11.43 -2.83 -1.33
N ILE A 161 12.63 -2.30 -1.13
CA ILE A 161 13.81 -2.66 -1.91
C ILE A 161 14.16 -4.15 -1.74
N LEU A 162 14.16 -4.63 -0.49
CA LEU A 162 14.41 -6.04 -0.19
C LEU A 162 13.33 -6.95 -0.79
N ALA A 163 12.06 -6.60 -0.60
CA ALA A 163 10.91 -7.32 -1.12
C ALA A 163 10.98 -7.48 -2.65
N MET A 164 11.29 -6.41 -3.36
CA MET A 164 11.43 -6.46 -4.82
C MET A 164 12.59 -7.38 -5.25
N ARG A 165 13.73 -7.33 -4.55
CA ARG A 165 14.85 -8.26 -4.82
C ARG A 165 14.47 -9.72 -4.58
N LEU A 166 13.69 -9.99 -3.53
CA LEU A 166 13.18 -11.34 -3.23
C LEU A 166 12.19 -11.79 -4.29
N ALA A 167 11.27 -10.93 -4.70
CA ALA A 167 10.31 -11.23 -5.77
C ALA A 167 11.01 -11.57 -7.09
N GLU A 168 12.03 -10.79 -7.49
CA GLU A 168 12.81 -11.04 -8.70
C GLU A 168 13.56 -12.38 -8.66
N ARG A 169 14.09 -12.76 -7.49
CA ARG A 169 14.78 -14.04 -7.31
C ARG A 169 13.82 -15.23 -7.36
N SER A 170 12.62 -15.07 -6.80
CA SER A 170 11.60 -16.13 -6.75
C SER A 170 10.86 -16.26 -8.07
N LEU A 171 10.56 -15.14 -8.73
CA LEU A 171 9.86 -15.09 -10.01
C LEU A 171 10.86 -14.97 -11.19
N LYS A 172 11.86 -15.84 -11.24
CA LYS A 172 12.94 -15.79 -12.25
C LYS A 172 12.43 -15.73 -13.70
N LYS A 173 11.43 -16.56 -14.06
CA LYS A 173 10.85 -16.60 -15.41
C LYS A 173 10.13 -15.29 -15.75
N PRO A 174 9.15 -14.78 -14.95
CA PRO A 174 8.56 -13.46 -15.19
C PRO A 174 9.59 -12.34 -15.18
N ALA A 175 10.50 -12.29 -14.20
CA ALA A 175 11.52 -11.25 -14.11
C ALA A 175 12.52 -11.25 -15.29
N ALA A 176 12.74 -12.40 -15.93
CA ALA A 176 13.59 -12.50 -17.12
C ALA A 176 12.95 -11.91 -18.39
N THR A 177 11.64 -11.65 -18.39
CA THR A 177 10.96 -10.99 -19.52
C THR A 177 11.14 -9.48 -19.54
N LEU A 178 11.61 -8.89 -18.43
CA LEU A 178 11.98 -7.48 -18.32
C LEU A 178 13.41 -7.27 -18.81
N LYS A 179 13.65 -6.17 -19.55
CA LYS A 179 14.95 -5.77 -20.06
C LYS A 179 15.90 -5.26 -18.97
#